data_f8eadd4a9325c54a693fe567a338ff64
#
_entry.id   f8eadd4a9325c54a693fe567a338ff64
#
_cell.length_a   1.000
_cell.length_b   1.000
_cell.length_c   1.000
_cell.angle_alpha   90.00
_cell.angle_beta   90.00
_cell.angle_gamma   90.00
#
_symmetry.space_group_name_H-M   'P 1'
#
loop_
_entity.id
_entity.type
_entity.pdbx_description
1 polymer ?
#
loop_
_entity_poly.entity_id
_entity_poly.type
_entity_poly.pdbx_seq_one_letter_code
_entity_poly.pdbx_strand_id
1 'polypeptide(L)'
;MTPFDSNPDNQAPLMEHLRRSFHFTSTHLGPHNLPLIGRADWNDCLNLNCFSTVPDESFQTAGASEGPVAESVFIAGMYVKYGRDYAQICRHAGLPKEADDADAQVEQMIQAVLKSGWDGEWFLRAYDAAGKKVGSHECEEGQIFIEPQGFCVMAGIGVKEGLAAKALESVKEKLDTKYGIVLLQPAYTYYHLELGEISSYPEGYKENAGIFCHNNPWVSIAETVLGHGSRAFEIYKKICPAYLQEVSDLHRTEAYVYSQMIAGKDARRFGEAKNSWLTGTAAWTFTNVSQYILGIRPEFDGLCIDPCIPETLSGFTVTRHFRGAVYHIHVDNSAKSQKGIKTLLVNGT
;
A
#
# COMPACT_ATOMS: atom_id res chain seq x y z
N MET A 1 -8.45 22.61 -17.84
CA MET A 1 -9.77 21.96 -17.80
C MET A 1 -9.60 20.52 -18.25
N THR A 2 -10.15 19.60 -17.50
CA THR A 2 -10.07 18.16 -17.77
C THR A 2 -11.48 17.58 -17.70
N PRO A 3 -11.93 16.74 -18.64
CA PRO A 3 -13.27 16.13 -18.60
C PRO A 3 -13.36 15.10 -17.47
N PHE A 4 -14.56 14.96 -16.89
CA PHE A 4 -14.86 13.91 -15.92
C PHE A 4 -15.22 12.58 -16.60
N ASP A 5 -15.70 12.66 -17.83
CA ASP A 5 -16.12 11.53 -18.66
C ASP A 5 -15.80 11.82 -20.13
N SER A 6 -16.37 11.05 -21.04
CA SER A 6 -16.22 11.26 -22.49
C SER A 6 -16.97 12.47 -23.04
N ASN A 7 -17.78 13.17 -22.22
CA ASN A 7 -18.48 14.38 -22.64
C ASN A 7 -17.57 15.61 -22.53
N PRO A 8 -17.18 16.29 -23.63
CA PRO A 8 -16.29 17.45 -23.59
C PRO A 8 -16.88 18.66 -22.86
N ASP A 9 -18.20 18.71 -22.65
CA ASP A 9 -18.88 19.77 -21.91
C ASP A 9 -18.83 19.57 -20.41
N ASN A 10 -18.50 18.35 -19.94
CA ASN A 10 -18.36 18.01 -18.53
C ASN A 10 -16.90 18.13 -18.07
N GLN A 11 -16.42 19.35 -18.00
CA GLN A 11 -15.00 19.64 -17.67
C GLN A 11 -14.88 20.49 -16.42
N ALA A 12 -13.81 20.25 -15.65
CA ALA A 12 -13.45 21.07 -14.50
C ALA A 12 -11.94 21.23 -14.36
N PRO A 13 -11.47 22.22 -13.57
CA PRO A 13 -10.07 22.28 -13.15
C PRO A 13 -9.67 21.03 -12.38
N LEU A 14 -8.37 20.69 -12.42
CA LEU A 14 -7.83 19.53 -11.66
C LEU A 14 -8.23 19.55 -10.19
N MET A 15 -8.23 20.72 -9.55
CA MET A 15 -8.62 20.88 -8.15
C MET A 15 -10.04 20.37 -7.85
N GLU A 16 -10.98 20.57 -8.81
CA GLU A 16 -12.34 20.04 -8.65
C GLU A 16 -12.40 18.52 -8.76
N HIS A 17 -11.56 17.91 -9.59
CA HIS A 17 -11.43 16.45 -9.63
C HIS A 17 -10.91 15.90 -8.29
N LEU A 18 -9.87 16.51 -7.73
CA LEU A 18 -9.33 16.13 -6.42
C LEU A 18 -10.38 16.28 -5.31
N ARG A 19 -11.10 17.41 -5.30
CA ARG A 19 -12.19 17.69 -4.35
C ARG A 19 -13.27 16.63 -4.40
N ARG A 20 -13.79 16.31 -5.58
CA ARG A 20 -14.83 15.27 -5.75
C ARG A 20 -14.34 13.91 -5.31
N SER A 21 -13.12 13.53 -5.68
CA SER A 21 -12.52 12.26 -5.29
C SER A 21 -12.39 12.14 -3.77
N PHE A 22 -11.89 13.18 -3.11
CA PHE A 22 -11.74 13.21 -1.65
C PHE A 22 -13.10 13.16 -0.93
N HIS A 23 -14.06 13.99 -1.36
CA HIS A 23 -15.40 14.02 -0.77
C HIS A 23 -16.21 12.76 -1.04
N PHE A 24 -16.03 12.11 -2.18
CA PHE A 24 -16.71 10.85 -2.45
C PHE A 24 -16.42 9.84 -1.34
N THR A 25 -15.16 9.62 -1.02
CA THR A 25 -14.78 8.66 0.03
C THR A 25 -15.32 9.07 1.40
N SER A 26 -15.19 10.35 1.80
CA SER A 26 -15.64 10.82 3.12
C SER A 26 -17.16 10.84 3.31
N THR A 27 -17.94 10.81 2.23
CA THR A 27 -19.40 10.80 2.26
C THR A 27 -20.00 9.42 2.04
N HIS A 28 -19.19 8.41 1.72
CA HIS A 28 -19.60 7.03 1.51
C HIS A 28 -18.96 6.12 2.56
N LEU A 29 -19.44 6.27 3.79
CA LEU A 29 -18.95 5.52 4.95
C LEU A 29 -19.99 4.52 5.44
N GLY A 30 -19.51 3.38 5.92
CA GLY A 30 -20.34 2.34 6.51
C GLY A 30 -20.55 2.48 8.02
N PRO A 31 -21.13 1.46 8.67
CA PRO A 31 -21.46 1.48 10.10
C PRO A 31 -20.26 1.73 11.04
N HIS A 32 -19.04 1.38 10.60
CA HIS A 32 -17.81 1.58 11.37
C HIS A 32 -17.11 2.91 11.06
N ASN A 33 -17.73 3.79 10.25
CA ASN A 33 -17.14 5.01 9.70
C ASN A 33 -15.90 4.73 8.83
N LEU A 34 -15.83 3.57 8.22
CA LEU A 34 -14.83 3.19 7.23
C LEU A 34 -15.40 3.35 5.83
N PRO A 35 -14.57 3.56 4.79
CA PRO A 35 -15.03 3.70 3.41
C PRO A 35 -15.77 2.47 2.93
N LEU A 36 -16.91 2.68 2.30
CA LEU A 36 -17.67 1.62 1.66
C LEU A 36 -16.90 1.05 0.46
N ILE A 37 -16.94 -0.28 0.33
CA ILE A 37 -16.55 -0.97 -0.89
C ILE A 37 -17.79 -1.07 -1.76
N GLY A 38 -17.75 -0.52 -2.98
CA GLY A 38 -18.79 -0.76 -3.96
C GLY A 38 -18.68 -2.19 -4.51
N ARG A 39 -18.25 -2.31 -5.76
CA ARG A 39 -17.99 -3.59 -6.41
C ARG A 39 -16.73 -4.28 -5.85
N ALA A 40 -15.64 -3.54 -5.73
CA ALA A 40 -14.37 -3.97 -5.16
C ALA A 40 -13.55 -2.73 -4.79
N ASP A 41 -12.45 -2.92 -4.06
CA ASP A 41 -11.42 -1.88 -3.91
C ASP A 41 -10.24 -2.14 -4.87
N TRP A 42 -8.99 -1.92 -4.48
CA TRP A 42 -7.83 -2.26 -5.29
C TRP A 42 -7.79 -3.75 -5.66
N ASN A 43 -8.20 -4.62 -4.76
CA ASN A 43 -8.30 -6.05 -5.03
C ASN A 43 -9.68 -6.35 -5.64
N ASP A 44 -9.73 -6.32 -6.96
CA ASP A 44 -10.96 -6.54 -7.72
C ASP A 44 -11.50 -7.97 -7.64
N CYS A 45 -10.73 -8.89 -7.08
CA CYS A 45 -11.13 -10.27 -6.81
C CYS A 45 -11.72 -10.48 -5.41
N LEU A 46 -11.61 -9.51 -4.51
CA LEU A 46 -12.26 -9.52 -3.19
C LEU A 46 -13.65 -8.90 -3.30
N ASN A 47 -14.66 -9.74 -3.55
CA ASN A 47 -16.01 -9.33 -3.94
C ASN A 47 -17.00 -9.39 -2.78
N LEU A 48 -16.81 -8.56 -1.78
CA LEU A 48 -17.56 -8.60 -0.51
C LEU A 48 -19.04 -8.20 -0.63
N ASN A 49 -19.48 -7.71 -1.79
CA ASN A 49 -20.86 -7.39 -2.12
C ASN A 49 -21.40 -8.23 -3.29
N CYS A 50 -20.70 -9.29 -3.66
CA CYS A 50 -21.08 -10.20 -4.72
C CYS A 50 -21.40 -11.57 -4.12
N PHE A 51 -22.55 -12.13 -4.44
CA PHE A 51 -23.04 -13.38 -3.84
C PHE A 51 -23.30 -14.45 -4.91
N SER A 52 -22.50 -14.46 -5.98
CA SER A 52 -22.60 -15.50 -7.01
C SER A 52 -22.09 -16.84 -6.50
N THR A 53 -22.84 -17.89 -6.73
CA THR A 53 -22.41 -19.28 -6.46
C THR A 53 -21.45 -19.82 -7.52
N VAL A 54 -21.25 -19.06 -8.60
CA VAL A 54 -20.33 -19.40 -9.70
C VAL A 54 -19.10 -18.53 -9.59
N PRO A 55 -17.90 -19.07 -9.31
CA PRO A 55 -16.69 -18.28 -9.12
C PRO A 55 -16.36 -17.33 -10.28
N ASP A 56 -16.54 -17.77 -11.52
CA ASP A 56 -16.29 -16.98 -12.72
C ASP A 56 -17.21 -15.76 -12.87
N GLU A 57 -18.36 -15.76 -12.17
CA GLU A 57 -19.38 -14.72 -12.24
C GLU A 57 -19.32 -13.76 -11.05
N SER A 58 -18.60 -14.08 -9.99
CA SER A 58 -18.62 -13.32 -8.75
C SER A 58 -18.25 -11.85 -8.97
N PHE A 59 -17.27 -11.59 -9.81
CA PHE A 59 -16.87 -10.24 -10.20
C PHE A 59 -17.90 -9.52 -11.08
N GLN A 60 -18.66 -10.25 -11.91
CA GLN A 60 -19.65 -9.70 -12.82
C GLN A 60 -20.97 -9.38 -12.13
N THR A 61 -21.32 -10.16 -11.12
CA THR A 61 -22.59 -10.08 -10.39
C THR A 61 -22.49 -9.27 -9.09
N ALA A 62 -21.52 -8.36 -9.00
CA ALA A 62 -21.39 -7.47 -7.87
C ALA A 62 -22.72 -6.82 -7.51
N GLY A 63 -23.08 -6.92 -6.22
CA GLY A 63 -24.34 -6.42 -5.69
C GLY A 63 -24.51 -4.91 -5.83
N ALA A 64 -25.66 -4.43 -5.39
CA ALA A 64 -25.99 -3.02 -5.43
C ALA A 64 -24.97 -2.18 -4.68
N SER A 65 -24.71 -0.99 -5.18
CA SER A 65 -23.90 0.04 -4.53
C SER A 65 -24.63 0.73 -3.37
N GLU A 66 -25.90 0.39 -3.15
CA GLU A 66 -26.77 0.96 -2.13
C GLU A 66 -27.08 -0.07 -1.02
N GLY A 67 -27.24 0.40 0.18
CA GLY A 67 -27.54 -0.44 1.35
C GLY A 67 -26.33 -0.79 2.18
N PRO A 68 -26.45 -1.76 3.11
CA PRO A 68 -25.33 -2.22 3.92
C PRO A 68 -24.34 -2.93 3.01
N VAL A 69 -23.27 -2.24 2.71
CA VAL A 69 -22.19 -2.72 1.85
C VAL A 69 -20.92 -2.86 2.68
N ALA A 70 -19.99 -3.65 2.18
CA ALA A 70 -18.72 -3.89 2.83
C ALA A 70 -17.89 -2.62 2.98
N GLU A 71 -17.04 -2.60 4.00
CA GLU A 71 -16.15 -1.48 4.33
C GLU A 71 -14.69 -1.89 4.20
N SER A 72 -13.80 -0.99 3.73
CA SER A 72 -12.39 -1.26 3.51
C SER A 72 -11.48 -0.50 4.50
N VAL A 73 -10.72 -1.23 5.31
CA VAL A 73 -9.64 -0.66 6.14
C VAL A 73 -8.46 -0.22 5.28
N PHE A 74 -8.20 -0.94 4.19
CA PHE A 74 -7.15 -0.57 3.23
C PHE A 74 -7.43 0.79 2.57
N ILE A 75 -8.65 1.02 2.08
CA ILE A 75 -9.05 2.32 1.50
C ILE A 75 -9.00 3.43 2.57
N ALA A 76 -9.34 3.13 3.83
CA ALA A 76 -9.19 4.09 4.92
C ALA A 76 -7.72 4.52 5.10
N GLY A 77 -6.77 3.59 5.04
CA GLY A 77 -5.34 3.89 5.03
C GLY A 77 -4.92 4.76 3.85
N MET A 78 -5.39 4.43 2.64
CA MET A 78 -5.17 5.27 1.44
C MET A 78 -5.76 6.67 1.61
N TYR A 79 -6.98 6.77 2.11
CA TYR A 79 -7.64 8.05 2.35
C TYR A 79 -6.84 8.95 3.29
N VAL A 80 -6.33 8.38 4.39
CA VAL A 80 -5.48 9.13 5.34
C VAL A 80 -4.19 9.59 4.68
N LYS A 81 -3.50 8.70 3.95
CA LYS A 81 -2.24 9.04 3.28
C LYS A 81 -2.41 10.19 2.29
N TYR A 82 -3.32 10.05 1.35
CA TYR A 82 -3.51 11.02 0.27
C TYR A 82 -4.39 12.20 0.68
N GLY A 83 -5.21 12.07 1.71
CA GLY A 83 -5.95 13.18 2.30
C GLY A 83 -5.05 14.25 2.91
N ARG A 84 -3.93 13.83 3.53
CA ARG A 84 -2.88 14.77 3.98
C ARG A 84 -2.23 15.51 2.82
N ASP A 85 -1.95 14.81 1.71
CA ASP A 85 -1.42 15.43 0.50
C ASP A 85 -2.44 16.42 -0.09
N TYR A 86 -3.74 16.05 -0.09
CA TYR A 86 -4.83 16.93 -0.52
C TYR A 86 -4.93 18.21 0.34
N ALA A 87 -4.85 18.09 1.67
CA ALA A 87 -4.85 19.23 2.57
C ALA A 87 -3.67 20.19 2.29
N GLN A 88 -2.48 19.65 2.00
CA GLN A 88 -1.32 20.46 1.60
C GLN A 88 -1.54 21.14 0.25
N ILE A 89 -2.11 20.45 -0.74
CA ILE A 89 -2.48 21.05 -2.03
C ILE A 89 -3.46 22.21 -1.83
N CYS A 90 -4.48 22.03 -0.97
CA CYS A 90 -5.44 23.10 -0.64
C CYS A 90 -4.74 24.31 -0.02
N ARG A 91 -3.82 24.12 0.92
CA ARG A 91 -3.03 25.24 1.50
C ARG A 91 -2.22 25.95 0.45
N HIS A 92 -1.53 25.21 -0.40
CA HIS A 92 -0.72 25.77 -1.49
C HIS A 92 -1.56 26.52 -2.53
N ALA A 93 -2.79 26.07 -2.77
CA ALA A 93 -3.77 26.71 -3.64
C ALA A 93 -4.49 27.92 -3.01
N GLY A 94 -4.18 28.29 -1.76
CA GLY A 94 -4.83 29.39 -1.06
C GLY A 94 -6.24 29.08 -0.55
N LEU A 95 -6.52 27.81 -0.25
CA LEU A 95 -7.80 27.30 0.23
C LEU A 95 -7.69 26.78 1.69
N PRO A 96 -7.36 27.65 2.67
CA PRO A 96 -7.05 27.20 4.03
C PRO A 96 -8.22 26.51 4.73
N LYS A 97 -9.46 27.00 4.54
CA LYS A 97 -10.64 26.37 5.13
C LYS A 97 -10.84 24.95 4.62
N GLU A 98 -10.69 24.73 3.32
CA GLU A 98 -10.81 23.39 2.71
C GLU A 98 -9.70 22.46 3.21
N ALA A 99 -8.51 23.00 3.45
CA ALA A 99 -7.40 22.24 4.03
C ALA A 99 -7.69 21.80 5.47
N ASP A 100 -8.24 22.72 6.29
CA ASP A 100 -8.58 22.42 7.69
C ASP A 100 -9.75 21.41 7.78
N ASP A 101 -10.74 21.53 6.90
CA ASP A 101 -11.84 20.57 6.77
C ASP A 101 -11.29 19.17 6.35
N ALA A 102 -10.32 19.13 5.43
CA ALA A 102 -9.69 17.90 5.02
C ALA A 102 -8.87 17.24 6.15
N ASP A 103 -8.08 18.01 6.89
CA ASP A 103 -7.36 17.51 8.06
C ASP A 103 -8.30 16.94 9.14
N ALA A 104 -9.42 17.60 9.39
CA ALA A 104 -10.43 17.12 10.34
C ALA A 104 -11.03 15.78 9.90
N GLN A 105 -11.34 15.61 8.62
CA GLN A 105 -11.86 14.36 8.06
C GLN A 105 -10.81 13.24 8.08
N VAL A 106 -9.55 13.56 7.79
CA VAL A 106 -8.43 12.62 7.91
C VAL A 106 -8.27 12.13 9.33
N GLU A 107 -8.35 13.03 10.33
CA GLU A 107 -8.27 12.63 11.73
C GLU A 107 -9.45 11.74 12.15
N GLN A 108 -10.68 12.05 11.72
CA GLN A 108 -11.84 11.18 11.94
C GLN A 108 -11.63 9.77 11.37
N MET A 109 -11.06 9.67 10.17
CA MET A 109 -10.74 8.37 9.55
C MET A 109 -9.67 7.61 10.34
N ILE A 110 -8.64 8.29 10.85
CA ILE A 110 -7.62 7.67 11.73
C ILE A 110 -8.30 7.06 12.95
N GLN A 111 -9.19 7.82 13.60
CA GLN A 111 -9.93 7.34 14.78
C GLN A 111 -10.85 6.15 14.44
N ALA A 112 -11.47 6.14 13.26
CA ALA A 112 -12.29 5.02 12.80
C ALA A 112 -11.44 3.76 12.62
N VAL A 113 -10.26 3.87 11.99
CA VAL A 113 -9.33 2.74 11.82
C VAL A 113 -8.83 2.22 13.18
N LEU A 114 -8.41 3.10 14.08
CA LEU A 114 -7.92 2.69 15.40
C LEU A 114 -9.01 2.00 16.23
N LYS A 115 -10.25 2.44 16.11
CA LYS A 115 -11.40 1.90 16.86
C LYS A 115 -11.92 0.59 16.25
N SER A 116 -12.06 0.53 14.95
CA SER A 116 -12.78 -0.55 14.26
C SER A 116 -11.94 -1.34 13.25
N GLY A 117 -10.76 -0.86 12.90
CA GLY A 117 -9.87 -1.51 11.93
C GLY A 117 -8.73 -2.30 12.57
N TRP A 118 -8.64 -2.38 13.91
CA TRP A 118 -7.56 -3.07 14.62
C TRP A 118 -8.03 -4.39 15.23
N ASP A 119 -7.30 -5.48 14.99
CA ASP A 119 -7.64 -6.85 15.40
C ASP A 119 -6.76 -7.41 16.55
N GLY A 120 -6.11 -6.53 17.31
CA GLY A 120 -5.25 -6.89 18.43
C GLY A 120 -3.77 -7.05 18.07
N GLU A 121 -3.43 -7.56 16.89
CA GLU A 121 -2.06 -7.76 16.42
C GLU A 121 -1.79 -7.14 15.04
N TRP A 122 -2.82 -6.93 14.22
CA TRP A 122 -2.72 -6.32 12.89
C TRP A 122 -3.99 -5.56 12.52
N PHE A 123 -3.99 -4.82 11.41
CA PHE A 123 -5.15 -4.16 10.85
C PHE A 123 -6.01 -5.15 10.06
N LEU A 124 -7.33 -5.13 10.31
CA LEU A 124 -8.31 -5.88 9.52
C LEU A 124 -8.20 -5.54 8.03
N ARG A 125 -8.60 -6.47 7.17
CA ARG A 125 -8.73 -6.16 5.74
C ARG A 125 -9.98 -5.35 5.44
N ALA A 126 -11.12 -5.79 5.98
CA ALA A 126 -12.43 -5.26 5.65
C ALA A 126 -13.49 -5.74 6.65
N TYR A 127 -14.69 -5.20 6.50
CA TYR A 127 -15.94 -5.82 6.93
C TYR A 127 -16.73 -6.24 5.69
N ASP A 128 -17.34 -7.42 5.71
CA ASP A 128 -18.20 -7.88 4.62
C ASP A 128 -19.58 -7.20 4.66
N ALA A 129 -20.44 -7.51 3.68
CA ALA A 129 -21.79 -6.95 3.60
C ALA A 129 -22.71 -7.35 4.77
N ALA A 130 -22.36 -8.40 5.53
CA ALA A 130 -23.07 -8.83 6.73
C ALA A 130 -22.46 -8.24 8.03
N GLY A 131 -21.40 -7.43 7.91
CA GLY A 131 -20.67 -6.82 9.03
C GLY A 131 -19.70 -7.78 9.72
N LYS A 132 -19.34 -8.90 9.09
CA LYS A 132 -18.31 -9.80 9.60
C LYS A 132 -16.92 -9.28 9.25
N LYS A 133 -15.98 -9.51 10.13
CA LYS A 133 -14.57 -9.17 9.91
C LYS A 133 -13.95 -10.04 8.82
N VAL A 134 -13.16 -9.42 7.96
CA VAL A 134 -12.29 -10.07 6.97
C VAL A 134 -10.85 -9.69 7.30
N GLY A 135 -9.95 -10.65 7.26
CA GLY A 135 -8.56 -10.42 7.67
C GLY A 135 -8.39 -10.34 9.20
N SER A 136 -9.12 -11.16 9.94
CA SER A 136 -9.11 -11.24 11.40
C SER A 136 -8.57 -12.59 11.88
N HIS A 137 -7.99 -12.59 13.08
CA HIS A 137 -7.65 -13.85 13.76
C HIS A 137 -8.88 -14.75 14.03
N GLU A 138 -10.08 -14.19 13.97
CA GLU A 138 -11.34 -14.92 14.09
C GLU A 138 -11.69 -15.75 12.84
N CYS A 139 -11.05 -15.45 11.69
CA CYS A 139 -11.26 -16.18 10.44
C CYS A 139 -10.50 -17.52 10.47
N GLU A 140 -11.05 -18.54 9.81
CA GLU A 140 -10.37 -19.83 9.64
C GLU A 140 -9.21 -19.70 8.63
N GLU A 141 -9.46 -19.03 7.50
CA GLU A 141 -8.52 -18.74 6.43
C GLU A 141 -8.47 -17.21 6.18
N GLY A 142 -7.46 -16.71 5.51
CA GLY A 142 -7.36 -15.29 5.23
C GLY A 142 -7.32 -14.40 6.48
N GLN A 143 -6.57 -14.79 7.51
CA GLN A 143 -6.53 -14.09 8.79
C GLN A 143 -5.82 -12.73 8.71
N ILE A 144 -4.79 -12.61 7.88
CA ILE A 144 -4.02 -11.38 7.73
C ILE A 144 -3.78 -11.09 6.25
N PHE A 145 -3.90 -9.82 5.86
CA PHE A 145 -3.68 -9.31 4.52
C PHE A 145 -2.62 -8.21 4.54
N ILE A 146 -1.79 -8.16 3.50
CA ILE A 146 -0.67 -7.21 3.39
C ILE A 146 -1.13 -5.76 3.21
N GLU A 147 -2.24 -5.52 2.48
CA GLU A 147 -2.63 -4.18 2.00
C GLU A 147 -2.87 -3.20 3.16
N PRO A 148 -3.71 -3.52 4.18
CA PRO A 148 -3.94 -2.58 5.28
C PRO A 148 -2.70 -2.37 6.14
N GLN A 149 -1.84 -3.40 6.29
CA GLN A 149 -0.61 -3.24 7.07
C GLN A 149 0.32 -2.23 6.40
N GLY A 150 0.51 -2.34 5.08
CA GLY A 150 1.32 -1.41 4.31
C GLY A 150 0.77 0.01 4.36
N PHE A 151 -0.49 0.21 3.96
CA PHE A 151 -1.06 1.56 3.82
C PHE A 151 -1.38 2.26 5.14
N CYS A 152 -1.92 1.57 6.15
CA CYS A 152 -2.18 2.20 7.45
C CYS A 152 -0.88 2.69 8.10
N VAL A 153 0.18 1.86 8.08
CA VAL A 153 1.48 2.27 8.64
C VAL A 153 2.14 3.35 7.79
N MET A 154 2.11 3.25 6.46
CA MET A 154 2.59 4.29 5.54
C MET A 154 1.88 5.64 5.77
N ALA A 155 0.60 5.60 6.10
CA ALA A 155 -0.19 6.77 6.50
C ALA A 155 0.10 7.26 7.92
N GLY A 156 0.91 6.56 8.70
CA GLY A 156 1.26 6.90 10.09
C GLY A 156 0.20 6.50 11.11
N ILE A 157 -0.80 5.70 10.73
CA ILE A 157 -1.83 5.20 11.64
C ILE A 157 -1.21 4.18 12.60
N GLY A 158 -1.48 4.33 13.90
CA GLY A 158 -1.00 3.42 14.92
C GLY A 158 0.49 3.54 15.27
N VAL A 159 1.22 4.51 14.70
CA VAL A 159 2.65 4.71 15.00
C VAL A 159 2.84 5.18 16.44
N LYS A 160 2.08 6.17 16.87
CA LYS A 160 2.16 6.72 18.24
C LYS A 160 1.70 5.73 19.30
N GLU A 161 0.75 4.90 18.96
CA GLU A 161 0.15 3.87 19.79
C GLU A 161 0.96 2.57 19.88
N GLY A 162 2.02 2.45 19.06
CA GLY A 162 2.83 1.23 18.95
C GLY A 162 2.17 0.10 18.11
N LEU A 163 0.98 0.34 17.58
CA LEU A 163 0.23 -0.66 16.80
C LEU A 163 0.88 -0.93 15.45
N ALA A 164 1.45 0.10 14.82
CA ALA A 164 2.17 -0.01 13.55
C ALA A 164 3.34 -1.00 13.63
N ALA A 165 4.14 -0.93 14.71
CA ALA A 165 5.25 -1.87 14.91
C ALA A 165 4.75 -3.32 15.07
N LYS A 166 3.64 -3.51 15.81
CA LYS A 166 2.99 -4.81 16.00
C LYS A 166 2.47 -5.38 14.68
N ALA A 167 1.81 -4.54 13.87
CA ALA A 167 1.32 -4.93 12.55
C ALA A 167 2.46 -5.38 11.62
N LEU A 168 3.58 -4.66 11.57
CA LEU A 168 4.72 -5.04 10.73
C LEU A 168 5.45 -6.29 11.25
N GLU A 169 5.50 -6.52 12.56
CA GLU A 169 6.00 -7.79 13.09
C GLU A 169 5.08 -8.96 12.70
N SER A 170 3.76 -8.79 12.78
CA SER A 170 2.79 -9.80 12.29
C SER A 170 2.97 -10.09 10.79
N VAL A 171 3.24 -9.08 9.96
CA VAL A 171 3.58 -9.27 8.53
C VAL A 171 4.84 -10.11 8.39
N LYS A 172 5.89 -9.80 9.16
CA LYS A 172 7.16 -10.52 9.12
C LYS A 172 7.01 -11.98 9.55
N GLU A 173 6.23 -12.24 10.59
CA GLU A 173 6.03 -13.61 11.11
C GLU A 173 5.13 -14.46 10.22
N LYS A 174 4.05 -13.87 9.70
CA LYS A 174 2.97 -14.61 9.03
C LYS A 174 3.06 -14.59 7.51
N LEU A 175 3.45 -13.45 6.92
CA LEU A 175 3.38 -13.23 5.47
C LEU A 175 4.75 -13.28 4.79
N ASP A 176 5.85 -13.06 5.51
CA ASP A 176 7.16 -12.99 4.88
C ASP A 176 7.68 -14.35 4.41
N THR A 177 8.35 -14.33 3.25
CA THR A 177 8.95 -15.51 2.65
C THR A 177 10.32 -15.20 2.08
N LYS A 178 11.00 -16.22 1.58
CA LYS A 178 12.29 -16.06 0.90
C LYS A 178 12.21 -15.15 -0.35
N TYR A 179 11.07 -15.15 -1.06
CA TYR A 179 10.93 -14.48 -2.37
C TYR A 179 10.03 -13.23 -2.34
N GLY A 180 9.59 -12.81 -1.16
CA GLY A 180 8.74 -11.65 -0.94
C GLY A 180 7.66 -11.94 0.09
N ILE A 181 6.78 -10.97 0.30
CA ILE A 181 5.69 -11.02 1.25
C ILE A 181 4.43 -11.46 0.49
N VAL A 182 3.79 -12.55 0.93
CA VAL A 182 2.54 -13.04 0.34
C VAL A 182 1.39 -12.11 0.68
N LEU A 183 0.35 -12.11 -0.16
CA LEU A 183 -0.77 -11.20 -0.04
C LEU A 183 -1.59 -11.45 1.22
N LEU A 184 -1.83 -12.71 1.56
CA LEU A 184 -2.62 -13.12 2.74
C LEU A 184 -2.14 -14.46 3.30
N GLN A 185 -2.58 -14.79 4.51
CA GLN A 185 -2.41 -16.10 5.15
C GLN A 185 -3.49 -16.37 6.22
N PRO A 186 -3.87 -17.65 6.43
CA PRO A 186 -3.69 -18.81 5.56
C PRO A 186 -4.34 -18.63 4.19
N ALA A 187 -3.87 -19.36 3.16
CA ALA A 187 -4.50 -19.38 1.86
C ALA A 187 -5.91 -19.97 1.93
N TYR A 188 -6.80 -19.55 1.05
CA TYR A 188 -8.12 -20.14 0.88
C TYR A 188 -8.00 -21.50 0.18
N THR A 189 -8.59 -22.55 0.75
CA THR A 189 -8.55 -23.93 0.23
C THR A 189 -9.82 -24.33 -0.49
N TYR A 190 -10.90 -23.52 -0.39
CA TYR A 190 -12.17 -23.73 -1.08
C TYR A 190 -12.81 -22.37 -1.43
N TYR A 191 -13.84 -22.41 -2.26
CA TYR A 191 -14.55 -21.20 -2.66
C TYR A 191 -15.48 -20.68 -1.55
N HIS A 192 -15.25 -19.45 -1.12
CA HIS A 192 -16.04 -18.71 -0.15
C HIS A 192 -16.98 -17.75 -0.88
N LEU A 193 -18.29 -18.01 -0.79
CA LEU A 193 -19.31 -17.20 -1.46
C LEU A 193 -19.23 -15.72 -1.03
N GLU A 194 -18.98 -15.47 0.24
CA GLU A 194 -18.92 -14.15 0.86
C GLU A 194 -17.65 -13.34 0.51
N LEU A 195 -16.63 -14.00 -0.02
CA LEU A 195 -15.35 -13.38 -0.40
C LEU A 195 -15.19 -13.25 -1.91
N GLY A 196 -15.87 -14.13 -2.66
CA GLY A 196 -15.87 -14.11 -4.12
C GLY A 196 -14.61 -14.69 -4.75
N GLU A 197 -14.22 -14.13 -5.87
CA GLU A 197 -13.22 -14.68 -6.80
C GLU A 197 -11.86 -14.94 -6.15
N ILE A 198 -11.44 -14.16 -5.15
CA ILE A 198 -10.16 -14.34 -4.47
C ILE A 198 -9.98 -15.78 -3.96
N SER A 199 -11.06 -16.42 -3.50
CA SER A 199 -11.05 -17.79 -2.97
C SER A 199 -11.16 -18.87 -4.04
N SER A 200 -11.30 -18.51 -5.31
CA SER A 200 -11.34 -19.44 -6.44
C SER A 200 -9.95 -19.79 -7.00
N TYR A 201 -8.96 -18.96 -6.73
CA TYR A 201 -7.60 -19.20 -7.20
C TYR A 201 -6.91 -20.32 -6.41
N PRO A 202 -6.02 -21.09 -7.04
CA PRO A 202 -5.22 -22.07 -6.33
C PRO A 202 -4.36 -21.42 -5.24
N GLU A 203 -4.13 -22.14 -4.15
CA GLU A 203 -3.28 -21.70 -3.04
C GLU A 203 -1.89 -21.24 -3.51
N GLY A 204 -1.46 -20.08 -3.04
CA GLY A 204 -0.19 -19.46 -3.39
C GLY A 204 -0.14 -18.80 -4.77
N TYR A 205 -1.27 -18.68 -5.47
CA TYR A 205 -1.34 -18.02 -6.77
C TYR A 205 -2.28 -16.82 -6.75
N LYS A 206 -1.95 -15.82 -7.58
CA LYS A 206 -2.73 -14.60 -7.71
C LYS A 206 -2.97 -13.96 -6.34
N GLU A 207 -4.19 -13.51 -6.11
CA GLU A 207 -4.60 -12.86 -4.87
C GLU A 207 -4.78 -13.86 -3.71
N ASN A 208 -4.85 -15.17 -3.99
CA ASN A 208 -4.93 -16.20 -2.96
C ASN A 208 -3.54 -16.62 -2.45
N ALA A 209 -2.97 -15.83 -1.57
CA ALA A 209 -1.65 -16.06 -0.94
C ALA A 209 -0.45 -16.09 -1.90
N GLY A 210 -0.57 -15.57 -3.12
CA GLY A 210 0.58 -15.25 -3.98
C GLY A 210 1.39 -14.08 -3.43
N ILE A 211 2.64 -13.93 -3.85
CA ILE A 211 3.44 -12.72 -3.62
C ILE A 211 3.03 -11.71 -4.70
N PHE A 212 2.12 -10.81 -4.39
CA PHE A 212 1.74 -9.76 -5.32
C PHE A 212 2.76 -8.64 -5.25
N CYS A 213 3.61 -8.53 -6.28
CA CYS A 213 4.88 -7.82 -6.16
C CYS A 213 4.74 -6.33 -5.84
N HIS A 214 3.69 -5.64 -6.32
CA HIS A 214 3.57 -4.21 -6.06
C HIS A 214 3.06 -3.83 -4.67
N ASN A 215 2.55 -4.79 -3.87
CA ASN A 215 2.22 -4.56 -2.46
C ASN A 215 3.48 -4.59 -1.57
N ASN A 216 4.53 -5.28 -1.99
CA ASN A 216 5.75 -5.40 -1.22
C ASN A 216 6.45 -4.04 -0.96
N PRO A 217 6.56 -3.12 -1.95
CA PRO A 217 7.00 -1.75 -1.70
C PRO A 217 6.19 -0.99 -0.67
N TRP A 218 4.88 -1.24 -0.52
CA TRP A 218 4.07 -0.58 0.52
C TRP A 218 4.54 -0.93 1.92
N VAL A 219 4.85 -2.21 2.17
CA VAL A 219 5.41 -2.66 3.46
C VAL A 219 6.83 -2.13 3.63
N SER A 220 7.66 -2.14 2.58
CA SER A 220 9.00 -1.55 2.63
C SER A 220 8.96 -0.06 3.01
N ILE A 221 8.03 0.72 2.43
CA ILE A 221 7.80 2.11 2.81
C ILE A 221 7.33 2.22 4.27
N ALA A 222 6.41 1.38 4.70
CA ALA A 222 5.94 1.33 6.09
C ALA A 222 7.08 1.07 7.07
N GLU A 223 8.00 0.17 6.75
CA GLU A 223 9.23 -0.07 7.55
C GLU A 223 10.10 1.19 7.64
N THR A 224 10.20 1.98 6.56
CA THR A 224 10.96 3.25 6.61
C THR A 224 10.29 4.30 7.51
N VAL A 225 8.96 4.28 7.64
CA VAL A 225 8.24 5.15 8.57
C VAL A 225 8.65 4.87 10.02
N LEU A 226 8.88 3.60 10.36
CA LEU A 226 9.35 3.17 11.67
C LEU A 226 10.88 3.23 11.83
N GLY A 227 11.62 3.58 10.78
CA GLY A 227 13.08 3.68 10.83
C GLY A 227 13.84 2.37 10.62
N HIS A 228 13.19 1.33 10.14
CA HIS A 228 13.76 -0.01 9.94
C HIS A 228 14.42 -0.13 8.55
N GLY A 229 15.50 0.62 8.29
CA GLY A 229 16.16 0.69 6.98
C GLY A 229 16.69 -0.64 6.47
N SER A 230 17.25 -1.48 7.34
CA SER A 230 17.74 -2.82 6.99
C SER A 230 16.60 -3.72 6.50
N ARG A 231 15.44 -3.68 7.18
CA ARG A 231 14.28 -4.46 6.82
C ARG A 231 13.64 -3.96 5.53
N ALA A 232 13.49 -2.65 5.37
CA ALA A 232 12.98 -2.05 4.13
C ALA A 232 13.81 -2.47 2.91
N PHE A 233 15.13 -2.44 3.03
CA PHE A 233 16.04 -2.85 1.97
C PHE A 233 16.01 -4.36 1.71
N GLU A 234 15.83 -5.18 2.74
CA GLU A 234 15.64 -6.64 2.60
C GLU A 234 14.40 -6.95 1.74
N ILE A 235 13.26 -6.32 2.05
CA ILE A 235 12.01 -6.50 1.29
C ILE A 235 12.21 -6.09 -0.17
N TYR A 236 12.85 -4.95 -0.41
CA TYR A 236 13.18 -4.49 -1.75
C TYR A 236 13.97 -5.54 -2.55
N LYS A 237 15.02 -6.13 -1.95
CA LYS A 237 15.87 -7.11 -2.62
C LYS A 237 15.12 -8.37 -3.03
N LYS A 238 14.10 -8.80 -2.27
CA LYS A 238 13.36 -10.04 -2.54
C LYS A 238 12.59 -10.02 -3.85
N ILE A 239 12.16 -8.83 -4.32
CA ILE A 239 11.36 -8.68 -5.55
C ILE A 239 12.11 -7.94 -6.67
N CYS A 240 13.28 -7.38 -6.40
CA CYS A 240 14.04 -6.62 -7.38
C CYS A 240 14.79 -7.55 -8.33
N PRO A 241 14.54 -7.48 -9.67
CA PRO A 241 15.13 -8.37 -10.65
C PRO A 241 16.66 -8.44 -10.61
N ALA A 242 17.32 -7.33 -10.26
CA ALA A 242 18.78 -7.27 -10.14
C ALA A 242 19.36 -8.21 -9.06
N TYR A 243 18.55 -8.62 -8.07
CA TYR A 243 18.96 -9.53 -6.99
C TYR A 243 18.44 -10.95 -7.17
N LEU A 244 17.74 -11.25 -8.27
CA LEU A 244 17.13 -12.56 -8.53
C LEU A 244 17.93 -13.41 -9.53
N GLN A 245 19.11 -13.00 -9.92
CA GLN A 245 19.91 -13.68 -10.93
C GLN A 245 20.24 -15.14 -10.55
N GLU A 246 20.58 -15.40 -9.28
CA GLU A 246 20.92 -16.75 -8.81
C GLU A 246 19.74 -17.73 -8.83
N VAL A 247 18.51 -17.20 -8.89
CA VAL A 247 17.26 -17.98 -8.95
C VAL A 247 16.51 -17.77 -10.27
N SER A 248 17.17 -17.27 -11.30
CA SER A 248 16.57 -16.93 -12.60
C SER A 248 15.88 -18.12 -13.27
N ASP A 249 16.42 -19.32 -13.14
CA ASP A 249 15.84 -20.57 -13.68
C ASP A 249 14.49 -20.93 -13.04
N LEU A 250 14.31 -20.54 -11.77
CA LEU A 250 13.04 -20.67 -11.05
C LEU A 250 12.12 -19.48 -11.34
N HIS A 251 12.67 -18.25 -11.26
CA HIS A 251 11.90 -17.02 -11.37
C HIS A 251 11.31 -16.81 -12.78
N ARG A 252 12.11 -17.04 -13.84
CA ARG A 252 11.64 -17.11 -15.24
C ARG A 252 11.01 -15.85 -15.81
N THR A 253 11.46 -14.68 -15.42
CA THR A 253 11.14 -13.42 -16.10
C THR A 253 12.26 -12.99 -17.02
N GLU A 254 11.99 -12.03 -17.89
CA GLU A 254 13.02 -11.34 -18.65
C GLU A 254 13.98 -10.61 -17.69
N ALA A 255 15.22 -10.45 -18.12
CA ALA A 255 16.23 -9.74 -17.34
C ALA A 255 15.78 -8.31 -17.02
N TYR A 256 15.91 -7.92 -15.75
CA TYR A 256 15.53 -6.59 -15.21
C TYR A 256 14.03 -6.25 -15.28
N VAL A 257 13.16 -7.21 -15.54
CA VAL A 257 11.71 -6.98 -15.60
C VAL A 257 11.05 -7.40 -14.30
N TYR A 258 10.22 -6.52 -13.74
CA TYR A 258 9.38 -6.84 -12.60
C TYR A 258 8.17 -7.67 -13.03
N SER A 259 7.83 -8.67 -12.25
CA SER A 259 6.61 -9.46 -12.41
C SER A 259 5.43 -8.86 -11.62
N GLN A 260 4.22 -9.20 -12.01
CA GLN A 260 3.01 -8.89 -11.24
C GLN A 260 2.99 -9.70 -9.95
N MET A 261 3.24 -11.01 -10.05
CA MET A 261 3.26 -11.90 -8.90
C MET A 261 4.39 -12.93 -9.00
N ILE A 262 4.75 -13.45 -7.84
CA ILE A 262 5.59 -14.62 -7.65
C ILE A 262 4.75 -15.66 -6.90
N ALA A 263 4.82 -16.93 -7.30
CA ALA A 263 4.11 -18.01 -6.62
C ALA A 263 4.51 -18.06 -5.14
N GLY A 264 3.52 -18.02 -4.26
CA GLY A 264 3.66 -17.99 -2.81
C GLY A 264 4.08 -19.34 -2.22
N LYS A 265 4.27 -19.36 -0.90
CA LYS A 265 4.79 -20.55 -0.18
C LYS A 265 3.87 -21.78 -0.26
N ASP A 266 2.58 -21.57 -0.49
CA ASP A 266 1.57 -22.63 -0.59
C ASP A 266 1.47 -23.17 -2.03
N ALA A 267 2.08 -22.50 -3.00
CA ALA A 267 2.09 -22.91 -4.39
C ALA A 267 3.08 -24.06 -4.64
N ARG A 268 2.70 -24.97 -5.55
CA ARG A 268 3.57 -26.09 -5.97
C ARG A 268 4.94 -25.61 -6.53
N ARG A 269 4.98 -24.44 -7.16
CA ARG A 269 6.20 -23.84 -7.73
C ARG A 269 6.58 -22.56 -7.03
N PHE A 270 6.68 -22.60 -5.72
CA PHE A 270 7.10 -21.46 -4.90
C PHE A 270 8.33 -20.75 -5.45
N GLY A 271 8.21 -19.46 -5.74
CA GLY A 271 9.27 -18.61 -6.31
C GLY A 271 9.18 -18.40 -7.83
N GLU A 272 8.29 -19.12 -8.56
CA GLU A 272 8.08 -18.89 -9.98
C GLU A 272 7.27 -17.62 -10.22
N ALA A 273 7.80 -16.69 -11.00
CA ALA A 273 7.10 -15.46 -11.34
C ALA A 273 6.09 -15.64 -12.48
N LYS A 274 5.09 -14.75 -12.50
CA LYS A 274 4.02 -14.72 -13.50
C LYS A 274 3.74 -13.28 -13.93
N ASN A 275 3.26 -13.13 -15.16
CA ASN A 275 2.78 -11.86 -15.71
C ASN A 275 3.83 -10.73 -15.60
N SER A 276 4.98 -10.95 -16.23
CA SER A 276 5.99 -9.90 -16.41
C SER A 276 5.41 -8.72 -17.21
N TRP A 277 5.87 -7.51 -16.94
CA TRP A 277 5.43 -6.23 -17.51
C TRP A 277 4.07 -5.71 -17.04
N LEU A 278 3.10 -6.56 -16.78
CA LEU A 278 1.71 -6.21 -16.45
C LEU A 278 1.57 -5.85 -14.95
N THR A 279 2.30 -4.85 -14.49
CA THR A 279 2.35 -4.54 -13.05
C THR A 279 2.76 -3.10 -12.75
N GLY A 280 2.24 -2.57 -11.65
CA GLY A 280 2.70 -1.31 -11.04
C GLY A 280 3.97 -1.46 -10.18
N THR A 281 4.57 -2.67 -10.11
CA THR A 281 5.71 -2.94 -9.21
C THR A 281 6.90 -2.03 -9.47
N ALA A 282 7.26 -1.80 -10.74
CA ALA A 282 8.39 -0.95 -11.10
C ALA A 282 8.21 0.50 -10.59
N ALA A 283 7.02 1.08 -10.78
CA ALA A 283 6.71 2.44 -10.34
C ALA A 283 6.74 2.55 -8.82
N TRP A 284 6.11 1.61 -8.11
CA TRP A 284 6.12 1.57 -6.65
C TRP A 284 7.51 1.34 -6.09
N THR A 285 8.30 0.46 -6.71
CA THR A 285 9.69 0.21 -6.29
C THR A 285 10.57 1.42 -6.53
N PHE A 286 10.40 2.13 -7.66
CA PHE A 286 11.12 3.38 -7.92
C PHE A 286 10.79 4.42 -6.84
N THR A 287 9.52 4.59 -6.50
CA THR A 287 9.07 5.48 -5.43
C THR A 287 9.66 5.06 -4.07
N ASN A 288 9.58 3.78 -3.72
CA ASN A 288 10.14 3.23 -2.49
C ASN A 288 11.64 3.53 -2.37
N VAL A 289 12.41 3.18 -3.39
CA VAL A 289 13.87 3.37 -3.34
C VAL A 289 14.25 4.84 -3.32
N SER A 290 13.72 5.65 -4.24
CA SER A 290 14.16 7.04 -4.40
C SER A 290 13.65 7.94 -3.28
N GLN A 291 12.40 7.77 -2.85
CA GLN A 291 11.75 8.70 -1.92
C GLN A 291 11.75 8.23 -0.46
N TYR A 292 11.88 6.93 -0.20
CA TYR A 292 11.78 6.40 1.16
C TYR A 292 13.06 5.71 1.63
N ILE A 293 13.68 4.82 0.85
CA ILE A 293 14.96 4.21 1.25
C ILE A 293 16.08 5.25 1.14
N LEU A 294 16.30 5.84 -0.05
CA LEU A 294 17.26 6.94 -0.19
C LEU A 294 16.76 8.24 0.42
N GLY A 295 15.46 8.35 0.62
CA GLY A 295 14.82 9.43 1.36
C GLY A 295 14.88 10.80 0.68
N ILE A 296 14.93 10.85 -0.66
CA ILE A 296 15.02 12.12 -1.41
C ILE A 296 13.66 12.41 -2.05
N ARG A 297 12.81 13.15 -1.32
CA ARG A 297 11.43 13.42 -1.70
C ARG A 297 11.22 14.84 -2.18
N PRO A 298 10.47 15.03 -3.28
CA PRO A 298 9.95 16.35 -3.64
C PRO A 298 8.81 16.72 -2.67
N GLU A 299 8.92 17.88 -2.04
CA GLU A 299 7.90 18.46 -1.17
C GLU A 299 7.48 19.84 -1.71
N PHE A 300 6.40 20.41 -1.18
CA PHE A 300 5.92 21.72 -1.63
C PHE A 300 6.94 22.84 -1.38
N ASP A 301 7.63 22.79 -0.25
CA ASP A 301 8.59 23.83 0.15
C ASP A 301 10.01 23.58 -0.36
N GLY A 302 10.30 22.40 -0.89
CA GLY A 302 11.65 22.08 -1.35
C GLY A 302 11.90 20.58 -1.57
N LEU A 303 13.14 20.19 -1.40
CA LEU A 303 13.59 18.81 -1.47
C LEU A 303 13.86 18.29 -0.05
N CYS A 304 13.07 17.32 0.37
CA CYS A 304 13.28 16.64 1.66
C CYS A 304 14.40 15.61 1.53
N ILE A 305 15.31 15.59 2.47
CA ILE A 305 16.39 14.59 2.60
C ILE A 305 16.19 13.85 3.93
N ASP A 306 15.73 12.62 3.89
CA ASP A 306 15.41 11.78 5.06
C ASP A 306 15.68 10.30 4.77
N PRO A 307 16.95 9.89 4.61
CA PRO A 307 17.32 8.53 4.27
C PRO A 307 16.93 7.52 5.37
N CYS A 308 16.47 6.35 4.93
CA CYS A 308 16.25 5.19 5.79
C CYS A 308 16.92 3.97 5.14
N ILE A 309 18.20 3.79 5.41
CA ILE A 309 19.11 2.86 4.73
C ILE A 309 19.61 1.76 5.68
N PRO A 310 20.07 0.61 5.13
CA PRO A 310 20.64 -0.42 5.98
C PRO A 310 21.95 0.03 6.63
N GLU A 311 22.23 -0.47 7.83
CA GLU A 311 23.47 -0.20 8.58
C GLU A 311 24.73 -0.60 7.80
N THR A 312 24.60 -1.55 6.88
CA THR A 312 25.70 -2.03 6.03
C THR A 312 26.08 -1.07 4.91
N LEU A 313 25.24 -0.07 4.62
CA LEU A 313 25.51 0.94 3.59
C LEU A 313 26.17 2.15 4.25
N SER A 314 27.46 2.35 3.95
CA SER A 314 28.26 3.43 4.54
C SER A 314 27.95 4.84 4.01
N GLY A 315 27.16 4.93 2.93
CA GLY A 315 26.76 6.18 2.31
C GLY A 315 26.40 5.99 0.84
N PHE A 316 25.95 7.08 0.21
CA PHE A 316 25.62 7.09 -1.21
C PHE A 316 25.67 8.51 -1.79
N THR A 317 25.67 8.62 -3.10
CA THR A 317 25.54 9.90 -3.81
C THR A 317 24.37 9.86 -4.77
N VAL A 318 23.66 10.98 -4.89
CA VAL A 318 22.54 11.15 -5.84
C VAL A 318 22.69 12.48 -6.57
N THR A 319 22.48 12.47 -7.86
CA THR A 319 22.22 13.69 -8.65
C THR A 319 20.72 13.78 -8.90
N ARG A 320 20.09 14.84 -8.38
CA ARG A 320 18.64 15.09 -8.52
C ARG A 320 18.38 16.38 -9.24
N HIS A 321 17.63 16.33 -10.34
CA HIS A 321 17.06 17.51 -10.99
C HIS A 321 15.72 17.83 -10.33
N PHE A 322 15.58 19.06 -9.83
CA PHE A 322 14.36 19.48 -9.16
C PHE A 322 14.16 20.99 -9.28
N ARG A 323 13.02 21.44 -9.80
CA ARG A 323 12.62 22.86 -9.94
C ARG A 323 13.68 23.75 -10.60
N GLY A 324 14.29 23.24 -11.69
CA GLY A 324 15.30 24.01 -12.46
C GLY A 324 16.71 24.00 -11.87
N ALA A 325 16.93 23.38 -10.72
CA ALA A 325 18.24 23.20 -10.11
C ALA A 325 18.72 21.75 -10.22
N VAL A 326 20.04 21.57 -10.13
CA VAL A 326 20.69 20.26 -10.01
C VAL A 326 21.28 20.15 -8.61
N TYR A 327 20.85 19.14 -7.90
CA TYR A 327 21.33 18.83 -6.54
C TYR A 327 22.31 17.66 -6.60
N HIS A 328 23.53 17.87 -6.14
CA HIS A 328 24.50 16.81 -5.90
C HIS A 328 24.48 16.48 -4.39
N ILE A 329 23.84 15.39 -4.04
CA ILE A 329 23.60 15.00 -2.66
C ILE A 329 24.59 13.90 -2.30
N HIS A 330 25.35 14.14 -1.24
CA HIS A 330 26.23 13.14 -0.65
C HIS A 330 25.75 12.80 0.74
N VAL A 331 25.48 11.53 1.00
CA VAL A 331 25.09 11.01 2.32
C VAL A 331 26.25 10.18 2.86
N ASP A 332 26.79 10.58 4.01
CA ASP A 332 27.77 9.81 4.80
C ASP A 332 27.04 9.09 5.94
N ASN A 333 27.13 7.77 5.97
CA ASN A 333 26.60 6.92 7.02
C ASN A 333 27.69 6.13 7.72
N SER A 334 28.83 6.76 7.98
CA SER A 334 29.93 6.15 8.77
C SER A 334 29.49 5.73 10.18
N ALA A 335 28.44 6.37 10.71
CA ALA A 335 27.81 6.03 11.99
C ALA A 335 26.97 4.75 11.96
N LYS A 336 26.71 4.17 10.77
CA LYS A 336 25.87 2.98 10.58
C LYS A 336 24.46 3.13 11.15
N SER A 337 23.87 4.33 11.03
CA SER A 337 22.50 4.60 11.44
C SER A 337 21.52 4.15 10.36
N GLN A 338 20.39 3.61 10.76
CA GLN A 338 19.34 3.27 9.80
C GLN A 338 18.48 4.48 9.42
N LYS A 339 18.31 5.45 10.31
CA LYS A 339 17.47 6.64 10.09
C LYS A 339 17.97 7.84 10.90
N GLY A 340 17.57 9.02 10.44
CA GLY A 340 17.87 10.30 11.07
C GLY A 340 19.09 10.98 10.47
N ILE A 341 19.08 12.31 10.53
CA ILE A 341 20.16 13.17 10.04
C ILE A 341 20.77 13.91 11.23
N LYS A 342 22.08 13.76 11.42
CA LYS A 342 22.82 14.48 12.43
C LYS A 342 23.17 15.90 11.97
N THR A 343 23.56 16.05 10.71
CA THR A 343 23.99 17.33 10.14
C THR A 343 23.57 17.38 8.67
N LEU A 344 22.99 18.49 8.23
CA LEU A 344 22.72 18.79 6.84
C LEU A 344 23.47 20.06 6.48
N LEU A 345 24.31 20.00 5.45
CA LEU A 345 25.05 21.15 4.93
C LEU A 345 24.57 21.47 3.52
N VAL A 346 24.33 22.72 3.22
CA VAL A 346 23.99 23.22 1.89
C VAL A 346 25.11 24.13 1.42
N ASN A 347 25.78 23.77 0.30
CA ASN A 347 26.94 24.50 -0.23
C ASN A 347 28.08 24.69 0.80
N GLY A 348 28.23 23.73 1.71
CA GLY A 348 29.31 23.71 2.71
C GLY A 348 29.05 24.51 3.98
N THR A 349 27.82 25.03 4.16
CA THR A 349 27.41 25.78 5.36
C THR A 349 26.23 25.14 6.09
#